data_e4b12b44ee96657587f1f9d7e64fd7a1
#
_entry.id   e4b12b44ee96657587f1f9d7e64fd7a1
#
_cell.length_a   1.000
_cell.length_b   1.000
_cell.length_c   1.000
_cell.angle_alpha   90.00
_cell.angle_beta   90.00
_cell.angle_gamma   90.00
#
_symmetry.space_group_name_H-M   'P 1'
#
loop_
_entity.id
_entity.type
_entity.pdbx_description
1 polymer ?
#
loop_
_entity_poly.entity_id
_entity_poly.type
_entity_poly.pdbx_seq_one_letter_code
_entity_poly.pdbx_strand_id
1 'polypeptide(L)'
;MDLINNTTKTLKDDLSVEIKQGSKISIAAACFSIYAFQELKTQLSQIDELRFIFTSPTFVTEKAKKERREFYIPRLTRERNLYGTEFEVKLRNELTQKAIAKECAEWIKKKVTFKSNVSNENMMGFINVDDKNYMPINEFSTVGLGCERGNNAYNIIQKTELPFSKIYLELFDQLWDDKTKLQNVTDEVIDNITAAYKENSPDFIYFMTLYNIFNEFLDDISEDVLPNEATGFKESKIWGMLYNFQKDAALAIINKLEKYNG
;
A
#
# COMPACT_ATOMS: atom_id res chain seq x y z
N MET A 1 -31.93 4.18 -12.48
CA MET A 1 -31.17 3.05 -11.94
C MET A 1 -30.40 2.44 -13.09
N ASP A 2 -29.09 2.46 -13.05
CA ASP A 2 -28.21 2.00 -14.11
C ASP A 2 -27.27 0.92 -13.57
N LEU A 3 -26.88 -0.03 -14.42
CA LEU A 3 -26.04 -1.16 -14.03
C LEU A 3 -24.70 -1.10 -14.75
N ILE A 4 -23.62 -1.24 -14.00
CA ILE A 4 -22.24 -1.26 -14.48
C ILE A 4 -21.69 -2.65 -14.22
N ASN A 5 -21.10 -3.29 -15.23
CA ASN A 5 -20.63 -4.68 -15.14
C ASN A 5 -19.11 -4.80 -15.33
N ASN A 6 -18.41 -3.68 -15.44
CA ASN A 6 -16.96 -3.63 -15.68
C ASN A 6 -16.47 -4.45 -16.89
N THR A 7 -17.36 -4.70 -17.84
CA THR A 7 -17.05 -5.44 -19.09
C THR A 7 -17.46 -4.62 -20.31
N THR A 8 -18.74 -4.27 -20.41
CA THR A 8 -19.29 -3.44 -21.51
C THR A 8 -19.38 -1.97 -21.13
N LYS A 9 -19.62 -1.70 -19.85
CA LYS A 9 -19.62 -0.36 -19.21
C LYS A 9 -18.78 -0.47 -17.94
N THR A 10 -17.67 0.28 -17.90
CA THR A 10 -16.78 0.28 -16.73
C THR A 10 -17.17 1.33 -15.72
N LEU A 11 -16.84 1.09 -14.46
CA LEU A 11 -17.02 2.10 -13.42
C LEU A 11 -16.16 3.33 -13.70
N LYS A 12 -14.94 3.14 -14.24
CA LYS A 12 -14.08 4.25 -14.68
C LYS A 12 -14.78 5.16 -15.68
N ASP A 13 -15.39 4.59 -16.72
CA ASP A 13 -16.03 5.39 -17.78
C ASP A 13 -17.19 6.22 -17.20
N ASP A 14 -18.00 5.60 -16.36
CA ASP A 14 -19.14 6.31 -15.73
C ASP A 14 -18.65 7.40 -14.77
N LEU A 15 -17.71 7.10 -13.88
CA LEU A 15 -17.11 8.09 -12.98
C LEU A 15 -16.42 9.24 -13.74
N SER A 16 -15.81 8.95 -14.89
CA SER A 16 -15.15 9.97 -15.71
C SER A 16 -16.12 10.98 -16.30
N VAL A 17 -17.37 10.57 -16.49
CA VAL A 17 -18.45 11.47 -16.98
C VAL A 17 -19.10 12.22 -15.81
N GLU A 18 -19.26 11.58 -14.66
CA GLU A 18 -20.00 12.13 -13.53
C GLU A 18 -19.16 13.07 -12.66
N ILE A 19 -17.87 12.82 -12.53
CA ILE A 19 -16.96 13.68 -11.74
C ILE A 19 -16.69 14.96 -12.52
N LYS A 20 -17.14 16.08 -11.99
CA LYS A 20 -17.02 17.41 -12.59
C LYS A 20 -16.15 18.31 -11.71
N GLN A 21 -15.90 19.51 -12.22
CA GLN A 21 -15.25 20.55 -11.43
C GLN A 21 -16.07 20.88 -10.19
N GLY A 22 -15.43 20.81 -9.02
CA GLY A 22 -16.08 21.09 -7.74
C GLY A 22 -16.86 19.92 -7.14
N SER A 23 -16.88 18.73 -7.78
CA SER A 23 -17.55 17.55 -7.22
C SER A 23 -16.99 17.18 -5.86
N LYS A 24 -17.85 16.68 -4.99
CA LYS A 24 -17.51 16.09 -3.69
C LYS A 24 -17.68 14.59 -3.78
N ILE A 25 -16.63 13.86 -3.39
CA ILE A 25 -16.60 12.41 -3.47
C ILE A 25 -16.47 11.81 -2.09
N SER A 26 -17.24 10.76 -1.81
CA SER A 26 -17.15 9.98 -0.59
C SER A 26 -17.04 8.50 -0.95
N ILE A 27 -16.00 7.85 -0.49
CA ILE A 27 -15.70 6.45 -0.80
C ILE A 27 -15.59 5.65 0.49
N ALA A 28 -16.31 4.53 0.56
CA ALA A 28 -16.07 3.47 1.53
C ALA A 28 -15.59 2.23 0.76
N ALA A 29 -14.36 1.77 1.01
CA ALA A 29 -13.80 0.62 0.32
C ALA A 29 -12.69 -0.05 1.16
N ALA A 30 -12.39 -1.32 0.86
CA ALA A 30 -11.37 -2.07 1.61
C ALA A 30 -9.94 -1.58 1.29
N CYS A 31 -9.69 -1.06 0.09
CA CYS A 31 -8.38 -0.54 -0.28
C CYS A 31 -8.47 0.71 -1.16
N PHE A 32 -7.41 1.50 -1.15
CA PHE A 32 -7.15 2.62 -2.04
C PHE A 32 -5.88 2.35 -2.84
N SER A 33 -5.97 2.41 -4.17
CA SER A 33 -4.84 2.21 -5.08
C SER A 33 -4.37 3.52 -5.69
N ILE A 34 -3.04 3.77 -5.68
CA ILE A 34 -2.42 4.89 -6.39
C ILE A 34 -2.61 4.78 -7.92
N TYR A 35 -2.80 3.57 -8.44
CA TYR A 35 -3.08 3.35 -9.86
C TYR A 35 -4.52 3.69 -10.22
N ALA A 36 -5.48 3.42 -9.32
CA ALA A 36 -6.86 3.90 -9.48
C ALA A 36 -6.91 5.44 -9.52
N PHE A 37 -6.12 6.09 -8.66
CA PHE A 37 -5.93 7.54 -8.75
C PHE A 37 -5.39 7.95 -10.12
N GLN A 38 -4.37 7.27 -10.64
CA GLN A 38 -3.77 7.57 -11.94
C GLN A 38 -4.78 7.46 -13.09
N GLU A 39 -5.63 6.43 -13.04
CA GLU A 39 -6.68 6.21 -14.05
C GLU A 39 -7.75 7.30 -14.08
N LEU A 40 -8.03 7.94 -12.96
CA LEU A 40 -9.01 9.03 -12.80
C LEU A 40 -8.36 10.39 -12.50
N LYS A 41 -7.04 10.54 -12.70
CA LYS A 41 -6.26 11.70 -12.31
C LYS A 41 -6.83 13.01 -12.82
N THR A 42 -7.25 13.05 -14.10
CA THR A 42 -7.83 14.25 -14.71
C THR A 42 -9.08 14.70 -13.97
N GLN A 43 -9.98 13.77 -13.65
CA GLN A 43 -11.23 14.04 -12.95
C GLN A 43 -10.96 14.38 -11.48
N LEU A 44 -10.13 13.58 -10.81
CA LEU A 44 -9.79 13.77 -9.40
C LEU A 44 -9.01 15.08 -9.15
N SER A 45 -8.33 15.62 -10.14
CA SER A 45 -7.69 16.93 -10.03
C SER A 45 -8.67 18.09 -9.91
N GLN A 46 -9.91 17.91 -10.41
CA GLN A 46 -10.95 18.96 -10.51
C GLN A 46 -11.89 18.98 -9.31
N ILE A 47 -11.93 17.93 -8.48
CA ILE A 47 -12.85 17.82 -7.34
C ILE A 47 -12.51 18.85 -6.26
N ASP A 48 -13.48 19.17 -5.41
CA ASP A 48 -13.26 19.99 -4.22
C ASP A 48 -12.68 19.16 -3.08
N GLU A 49 -13.27 18.00 -2.81
CA GLU A 49 -12.93 17.15 -1.69
C GLU A 49 -13.18 15.67 -1.99
N LEU A 50 -12.31 14.82 -1.43
CA LEU A 50 -12.55 13.39 -1.35
C LEU A 50 -12.43 12.91 0.11
N ARG A 51 -13.46 12.24 0.61
CA ARG A 51 -13.49 11.59 1.92
C ARG A 51 -13.44 10.08 1.70
N PHE A 52 -12.46 9.41 2.29
CA PHE A 52 -12.26 7.98 2.13
C PHE A 52 -12.31 7.24 3.46
N ILE A 53 -13.11 6.17 3.53
CA ILE A 53 -13.18 5.26 4.67
C ILE A 53 -12.61 3.90 4.25
N PHE A 54 -11.54 3.45 4.94
CA PHE A 54 -11.13 2.06 4.87
C PHE A 54 -12.11 1.20 5.68
N THR A 55 -12.85 0.33 4.98
CA THR A 55 -13.92 -0.50 5.59
C THR A 55 -13.40 -1.56 6.54
N SER A 56 -12.13 -1.95 6.41
CA SER A 56 -11.44 -2.90 7.29
C SER A 56 -10.46 -2.19 8.22
N PRO A 57 -10.18 -2.70 9.43
CA PRO A 57 -9.24 -2.11 10.38
C PRO A 57 -7.79 -2.29 9.90
N THR A 58 -7.35 -1.44 8.98
CA THR A 58 -6.06 -1.54 8.29
C THR A 58 -4.92 -0.85 9.04
N PHE A 59 -5.26 0.21 9.80
CA PHE A 59 -4.29 1.10 10.45
C PHE A 59 -4.36 1.05 11.98
N VAL A 60 -4.98 0.02 12.57
CA VAL A 60 -5.04 -0.13 14.02
C VAL A 60 -3.62 -0.33 14.53
N THR A 61 -3.07 0.71 15.15
CA THR A 61 -1.82 0.59 15.88
C THR A 61 -2.08 -0.31 17.07
N GLU A 62 -1.45 -1.47 17.15
CA GLU A 62 -1.49 -2.34 18.31
C GLU A 62 -0.96 -1.60 19.55
N LYS A 63 -1.84 -0.90 20.24
CA LYS A 63 -1.67 -0.56 21.66
C LYS A 63 -2.15 -1.68 22.57
N ALA A 64 -2.18 -2.90 22.10
CA ALA A 64 -2.47 -4.05 22.91
C ALA A 64 -1.16 -4.59 23.50
N LYS A 65 -1.12 -4.63 24.84
CA LYS A 65 -0.12 -5.39 25.60
C LYS A 65 0.12 -6.72 24.92
N LYS A 66 1.41 -7.12 24.80
CA LYS A 66 1.89 -8.42 24.37
C LYS A 66 1.16 -9.59 25.05
N GLU A 67 -0.03 -9.89 24.67
CA GLU A 67 -0.56 -11.23 24.73
C GLU A 67 -0.32 -11.85 23.37
N ARG A 68 0.49 -12.91 23.36
CA ARG A 68 0.86 -13.72 22.21
C ARG A 68 -0.38 -14.27 21.52
N ARG A 69 -1.02 -13.43 20.69
CA ARG A 69 -1.84 -13.88 19.58
C ARG A 69 -1.25 -13.22 18.36
N GLU A 70 -0.54 -14.03 17.60
CA GLU A 70 0.02 -13.71 16.29
C GLU A 70 -1.10 -13.36 15.31
N PHE A 71 -1.72 -12.19 15.46
CA PHE A 71 -2.37 -11.54 14.35
C PHE A 71 -1.34 -10.63 13.68
N TYR A 72 -0.40 -11.30 13.05
CA TYR A 72 0.46 -10.71 12.06
C TYR A 72 -0.46 -10.30 10.89
N ILE A 73 -0.87 -9.01 10.82
CA ILE A 73 -1.34 -8.46 9.57
C ILE A 73 -0.09 -8.38 8.71
N PRO A 74 0.09 -9.23 7.70
CA PRO A 74 1.31 -9.24 6.93
C PRO A 74 1.49 -7.84 6.36
N ARG A 75 2.73 -7.34 6.34
CA ARG A 75 3.13 -6.14 5.61
C ARG A 75 2.48 -6.10 4.22
N LEU A 76 2.32 -7.26 3.61
CA LEU A 76 1.62 -7.49 2.35
C LEU A 76 0.15 -7.05 2.37
N THR A 77 -0.61 -7.27 3.45
CA THR A 77 -2.01 -6.84 3.54
C THR A 77 -2.13 -5.33 3.66
N ARG A 78 -1.22 -4.69 4.41
CA ARG A 78 -1.15 -3.23 4.49
C ARG A 78 -0.74 -2.63 3.14
N GLU A 79 0.20 -3.23 2.46
CA GLU A 79 0.63 -2.84 1.12
C GLU A 79 -0.49 -3.02 0.10
N ARG A 80 -1.26 -4.11 0.14
CA ARG A 80 -2.45 -4.30 -0.71
C ARG A 80 -3.50 -3.21 -0.51
N ASN A 81 -3.75 -2.82 0.71
CA ASN A 81 -4.74 -1.79 1.00
C ASN A 81 -4.34 -0.40 0.48
N LEU A 82 -3.05 -0.12 0.36
CA LEU A 82 -2.52 1.14 -0.16
C LEU A 82 -2.19 1.12 -1.65
N TYR A 83 -1.77 -0.03 -2.16
CA TYR A 83 -1.29 -0.17 -3.54
C TYR A 83 -2.23 -0.98 -4.43
N GLY A 84 -3.29 -1.58 -3.88
CA GLY A 84 -4.29 -2.33 -4.63
C GLY A 84 -4.00 -3.82 -4.74
N THR A 85 -4.24 -4.40 -5.91
CA THR A 85 -4.15 -5.84 -6.18
C THR A 85 -2.71 -6.38 -6.16
N GLU A 86 -2.55 -7.71 -6.13
CA GLU A 86 -1.21 -8.34 -6.23
C GLU A 86 -0.45 -7.96 -7.50
N PHE A 87 -1.16 -7.74 -8.60
CA PHE A 87 -0.57 -7.29 -9.85
C PHE A 87 0.00 -5.88 -9.68
N GLU A 88 -0.76 -4.96 -9.11
CA GLU A 88 -0.33 -3.60 -8.82
C GLU A 88 0.87 -3.55 -7.87
N VAL A 89 0.89 -4.44 -6.86
CA VAL A 89 2.04 -4.56 -5.94
C VAL A 89 3.31 -5.01 -6.68
N LYS A 90 3.21 -5.89 -7.67
CA LYS A 90 4.36 -6.33 -8.49
C LYS A 90 4.93 -5.22 -9.36
N LEU A 91 4.08 -4.33 -9.87
CA LEU A 91 4.53 -3.18 -10.66
C LEU A 91 5.25 -2.11 -9.81
N ARG A 92 5.22 -2.23 -8.49
CA ARG A 92 5.83 -1.26 -7.53
C ARG A 92 7.31 -0.97 -7.76
N ASN A 93 8.03 -1.86 -8.43
CA ASN A 93 9.46 -1.71 -8.69
C ASN A 93 9.79 -0.87 -9.93
N GLU A 94 8.79 -0.40 -10.68
CA GLU A 94 9.00 0.39 -11.89
C GLU A 94 9.21 1.89 -11.59
N LEU A 95 10.03 2.55 -12.39
CA LEU A 95 10.34 4.00 -12.24
C LEU A 95 9.08 4.89 -12.32
N THR A 96 8.09 4.46 -13.11
CA THR A 96 6.82 5.16 -13.27
C THR A 96 6.02 5.26 -11.98
N GLN A 97 6.14 4.27 -11.08
CA GLN A 97 5.44 4.26 -9.79
C GLN A 97 5.86 5.40 -8.88
N LYS A 98 7.14 5.74 -8.87
CA LYS A 98 7.66 6.84 -8.04
C LYS A 98 7.01 8.17 -8.42
N ALA A 99 6.81 8.40 -9.71
CA ALA A 99 6.14 9.61 -10.21
C ALA A 99 4.65 9.61 -9.80
N ILE A 100 3.95 8.49 -10.00
CA ILE A 100 2.53 8.34 -9.63
C ILE A 100 2.36 8.51 -8.13
N ALA A 101 3.19 7.86 -7.31
CA ALA A 101 3.11 7.95 -5.86
C ALA A 101 3.35 9.38 -5.36
N LYS A 102 4.32 10.11 -5.94
CA LYS A 102 4.57 11.51 -5.60
C LYS A 102 3.38 12.40 -5.92
N GLU A 103 2.86 12.31 -7.13
CA GLU A 103 1.69 13.09 -7.55
C GLU A 103 0.46 12.76 -6.72
N CYS A 104 0.22 11.49 -6.42
CA CYS A 104 -0.86 11.04 -5.58
C CYS A 104 -0.75 11.61 -4.15
N ALA A 105 0.45 11.56 -3.54
CA ALA A 105 0.67 12.11 -2.21
C ALA A 105 0.45 13.64 -2.16
N GLU A 106 0.88 14.36 -3.19
CA GLU A 106 0.65 15.81 -3.29
C GLU A 106 -0.84 16.15 -3.46
N TRP A 107 -1.59 15.35 -4.22
CA TRP A 107 -3.01 15.50 -4.38
C TRP A 107 -3.76 15.17 -3.08
N ILE A 108 -3.40 14.08 -2.39
CA ILE A 108 -3.99 13.69 -1.10
C ILE A 108 -3.85 14.83 -0.09
N LYS A 109 -2.67 15.40 0.07
CA LYS A 109 -2.42 16.52 1.00
C LYS A 109 -3.35 17.72 0.81
N LYS A 110 -3.86 17.90 -0.40
CA LYS A 110 -4.68 19.07 -0.77
C LYS A 110 -6.17 18.79 -0.72
N LYS A 111 -6.59 17.55 -0.99
CA LYS A 111 -7.99 17.26 -1.34
C LYS A 111 -8.60 16.05 -0.66
N VAL A 112 -7.80 15.25 0.04
CA VAL A 112 -8.27 13.96 0.56
C VAL A 112 -8.11 13.85 2.06
N THR A 113 -9.13 13.32 2.70
CA THR A 113 -9.07 12.90 4.10
C THR A 113 -9.38 11.40 4.17
N PHE A 114 -8.51 10.65 4.85
CA PHE A 114 -8.66 9.22 5.07
C PHE A 114 -9.06 8.93 6.52
N LYS A 115 -10.05 8.06 6.68
CA LYS A 115 -10.39 7.45 7.97
C LYS A 115 -10.36 5.94 7.84
N SER A 116 -10.03 5.24 8.91
CA SER A 116 -10.03 3.79 8.97
C SER A 116 -11.03 3.31 10.00
N ASN A 117 -11.76 2.25 9.65
CA ASN A 117 -12.58 1.53 10.61
C ASN A 117 -11.69 0.95 11.71
N VAL A 118 -12.02 1.22 12.96
CA VAL A 118 -11.37 0.67 14.15
C VAL A 118 -12.28 -0.28 14.93
N SER A 119 -13.53 -0.41 14.47
CA SER A 119 -14.50 -1.36 15.04
C SER A 119 -14.35 -2.74 14.41
N ASN A 120 -14.91 -3.75 15.07
CA ASN A 120 -15.02 -5.11 14.53
C ASN A 120 -16.24 -5.28 13.61
N GLU A 121 -16.97 -4.22 13.30
CA GLU A 121 -18.14 -4.27 12.44
C GLU A 121 -17.73 -4.23 10.97
N ASN A 122 -18.35 -5.07 10.15
CA ASN A 122 -18.17 -5.03 8.71
C ASN A 122 -18.89 -3.82 8.13
N MET A 123 -18.16 -3.02 7.35
CA MET A 123 -18.72 -1.90 6.63
C MET A 123 -18.89 -2.27 5.15
N MET A 124 -20.05 -1.92 4.60
CA MET A 124 -20.31 -2.08 3.16
C MET A 124 -19.54 -1.00 2.38
N GLY A 125 -18.97 -1.39 1.25
CA GLY A 125 -18.30 -0.44 0.37
C GLY A 125 -19.23 0.16 -0.68
N PHE A 126 -19.08 1.46 -0.88
CA PHE A 126 -19.82 2.25 -1.89
C PHE A 126 -19.06 3.53 -2.23
N ILE A 127 -19.43 4.14 -3.37
CA ILE A 127 -18.91 5.44 -3.79
C ILE A 127 -20.10 6.39 -3.94
N ASN A 128 -19.99 7.57 -3.36
CA ASN A 128 -20.88 8.69 -3.62
C ASN A 128 -20.14 9.76 -4.43
N VAL A 129 -20.76 10.23 -5.51
CA VAL A 129 -20.29 11.38 -6.28
C VAL A 129 -21.44 12.36 -6.33
N ASP A 130 -21.32 13.49 -5.62
CA ASP A 130 -22.37 14.49 -5.45
C ASP A 130 -23.67 13.85 -4.96
N ASP A 131 -24.70 13.77 -5.81
CA ASP A 131 -26.02 13.20 -5.53
C ASP A 131 -26.18 11.74 -5.98
N LYS A 132 -25.13 11.12 -6.50
CA LYS A 132 -25.15 9.74 -7.04
C LYS A 132 -24.43 8.77 -6.12
N ASN A 133 -24.91 7.53 -6.12
CA ASN A 133 -24.30 6.43 -5.37
C ASN A 133 -24.02 5.23 -6.28
N TYR A 134 -22.92 4.56 -6.02
CA TYR A 134 -22.45 3.34 -6.68
C TYR A 134 -22.20 2.26 -5.66
N MET A 135 -22.85 1.11 -5.79
CA MET A 135 -22.68 -0.01 -4.86
C MET A 135 -23.03 -1.35 -5.49
N PRO A 136 -22.49 -2.48 -4.98
CA PRO A 136 -21.44 -2.56 -3.97
C PRO A 136 -20.06 -2.21 -4.56
N ILE A 137 -19.17 -1.67 -3.73
CA ILE A 137 -17.77 -1.42 -4.09
C ILE A 137 -16.89 -2.16 -3.08
N ASN A 138 -16.09 -3.10 -3.54
CA ASN A 138 -15.17 -3.81 -2.65
C ASN A 138 -13.86 -3.04 -2.47
N GLU A 139 -13.32 -2.50 -3.56
CA GLU A 139 -12.01 -1.85 -3.60
C GLU A 139 -11.99 -0.67 -4.58
N PHE A 140 -11.21 0.34 -4.24
CA PHE A 140 -10.89 1.42 -5.17
C PHE A 140 -9.53 1.13 -5.81
N SER A 141 -9.56 0.27 -6.83
CA SER A 141 -8.39 -0.25 -7.56
C SER A 141 -8.65 -0.24 -9.07
N THR A 142 -7.62 -0.51 -9.89
CA THR A 142 -7.78 -0.63 -11.36
C THR A 142 -8.74 -1.75 -11.72
N VAL A 143 -8.75 -2.84 -10.97
CA VAL A 143 -9.70 -3.94 -11.14
C VAL A 143 -11.10 -3.49 -10.73
N GLY A 144 -11.26 -2.83 -9.59
CA GLY A 144 -12.55 -2.30 -9.12
C GLY A 144 -13.16 -1.28 -10.09
N LEU A 145 -12.30 -0.46 -10.72
CA LEU A 145 -12.69 0.50 -11.77
C LEU A 145 -13.02 -0.15 -13.13
N GLY A 146 -12.66 -1.41 -13.33
CA GLY A 146 -12.86 -2.11 -14.60
C GLY A 146 -11.79 -1.79 -15.67
N CYS A 147 -10.64 -1.22 -15.27
CA CYS A 147 -9.52 -0.96 -16.17
C CYS A 147 -8.77 -2.26 -16.50
N GLU A 148 -8.81 -3.23 -15.62
CA GLU A 148 -8.14 -4.51 -15.74
C GLU A 148 -9.09 -5.66 -15.39
N ARG A 149 -8.86 -6.83 -16.01
CA ARG A 149 -9.56 -8.05 -15.64
C ARG A 149 -8.96 -8.62 -14.35
N GLY A 150 -9.75 -8.59 -13.28
CA GLY A 150 -9.47 -9.33 -12.04
C GLY A 150 -10.30 -10.61 -11.97
N ASN A 151 -10.31 -11.24 -10.80
CA ASN A 151 -11.14 -12.40 -10.49
C ASN A 151 -12.64 -12.05 -10.33
N ASN A 152 -13.04 -10.82 -10.62
CA ASN A 152 -14.38 -10.27 -10.38
C ASN A 152 -15.27 -10.42 -11.62
N ALA A 153 -15.37 -11.61 -12.17
CA ALA A 153 -16.12 -11.88 -13.41
C ALA A 153 -17.63 -11.54 -13.33
N TYR A 154 -18.18 -11.32 -12.14
CA TYR A 154 -19.60 -11.06 -11.92
C TYR A 154 -19.86 -9.83 -11.03
N ASN A 155 -19.00 -8.85 -11.06
CA ASN A 155 -19.19 -7.63 -10.27
C ASN A 155 -20.21 -6.73 -10.97
N ILE A 156 -21.44 -6.73 -10.47
CA ILE A 156 -22.49 -5.80 -10.94
C ILE A 156 -22.57 -4.66 -9.93
N ILE A 157 -22.28 -3.45 -10.40
CA ILE A 157 -22.38 -2.23 -9.62
C ILE A 157 -23.66 -1.52 -10.04
N GLN A 158 -24.47 -1.16 -9.07
CA GLN A 158 -25.71 -0.43 -9.28
C GLN A 158 -25.43 1.05 -9.05
N LYS A 159 -25.76 1.89 -10.04
CA LYS A 159 -25.80 3.33 -9.92
C LYS A 159 -27.20 3.78 -9.55
N THR A 160 -27.31 4.61 -8.52
CA THR A 160 -28.57 5.23 -8.10
C THR A 160 -28.42 6.73 -8.00
N GLU A 161 -29.52 7.44 -8.25
CA GLU A 161 -29.66 8.89 -8.17
C GLU A 161 -30.77 9.25 -7.17
N LEU A 162 -30.91 10.53 -6.85
CA LEU A 162 -32.01 10.96 -6.00
C LEU A 162 -33.38 10.51 -6.56
N PRO A 163 -34.30 10.12 -5.72
CA PRO A 163 -34.23 10.14 -4.25
C PRO A 163 -33.56 8.92 -3.61
N PHE A 164 -33.22 7.86 -4.38
CA PHE A 164 -32.73 6.59 -3.85
C PHE A 164 -31.31 6.64 -3.30
N SER A 165 -30.45 7.51 -3.85
CA SER A 165 -29.08 7.70 -3.36
C SER A 165 -29.02 8.38 -1.98
N LYS A 166 -30.06 9.11 -1.58
CA LYS A 166 -30.09 9.91 -0.35
C LYS A 166 -29.70 9.11 0.90
N ILE A 167 -30.18 7.89 1.01
CA ILE A 167 -29.87 7.03 2.17
C ILE A 167 -28.36 6.73 2.30
N TYR A 168 -27.67 6.57 1.18
CA TYR A 168 -26.21 6.29 1.16
C TYR A 168 -25.39 7.54 1.43
N LEU A 169 -25.88 8.70 1.01
CA LEU A 169 -25.26 9.99 1.32
C LEU A 169 -25.33 10.23 2.83
N GLU A 170 -26.51 10.12 3.42
CA GLU A 170 -26.75 10.29 4.85
C GLU A 170 -25.99 9.24 5.68
N LEU A 171 -25.96 7.98 5.23
CA LEU A 171 -25.21 6.92 5.89
C LEU A 171 -23.72 7.23 5.94
N PHE A 172 -23.14 7.72 4.82
CA PHE A 172 -21.73 8.06 4.80
C PHE A 172 -21.43 9.18 5.80
N ASP A 173 -22.25 10.23 5.85
CA ASP A 173 -22.05 11.36 6.76
C ASP A 173 -22.16 10.91 8.23
N GLN A 174 -23.14 10.06 8.55
CA GLN A 174 -23.27 9.48 9.89
C GLN A 174 -22.04 8.66 10.29
N LEU A 175 -21.54 7.80 9.39
CA LEU A 175 -20.31 7.02 9.62
C LEU A 175 -19.11 7.94 9.75
N TRP A 176 -18.99 8.95 8.89
CA TRP A 176 -17.86 9.88 8.87
C TRP A 176 -17.70 10.63 10.20
N ASP A 177 -18.80 10.99 10.82
CA ASP A 177 -18.80 11.77 12.06
C ASP A 177 -18.65 10.89 13.32
N ASP A 178 -18.78 9.57 13.18
CA ASP A 178 -18.66 8.64 14.30
C ASP A 178 -17.19 8.40 14.70
N LYS A 179 -16.75 9.17 15.70
CA LYS A 179 -15.39 9.06 16.26
C LYS A 179 -15.13 7.77 17.03
N THR A 180 -16.16 7.00 17.35
CA THR A 180 -16.01 5.72 18.05
C THR A 180 -15.68 4.59 17.09
N LYS A 181 -16.10 4.72 15.82
CA LYS A 181 -15.90 3.71 14.78
C LYS A 181 -14.76 4.05 13.84
N LEU A 182 -14.45 5.33 13.64
CA LEU A 182 -13.46 5.78 12.67
C LEU A 182 -12.34 6.59 13.31
N GLN A 183 -11.12 6.30 12.88
CA GLN A 183 -9.91 7.05 13.20
C GLN A 183 -9.36 7.73 11.93
N ASN A 184 -8.89 8.97 12.06
CA ASN A 184 -8.17 9.65 10.98
C ASN A 184 -6.79 8.98 10.79
N VAL A 185 -6.47 8.63 9.54
CA VAL A 185 -5.24 7.96 9.15
C VAL A 185 -4.59 8.63 7.94
N THR A 186 -4.93 9.89 7.68
CA THR A 186 -4.45 10.62 6.50
C THR A 186 -2.93 10.73 6.48
N ASP A 187 -2.31 11.06 7.60
CA ASP A 187 -0.86 11.20 7.70
C ASP A 187 -0.16 9.86 7.50
N GLU A 188 -0.69 8.78 8.08
CA GLU A 188 -0.17 7.43 7.90
C GLU A 188 -0.24 6.97 6.43
N VAL A 189 -1.32 7.31 5.72
CA VAL A 189 -1.45 7.02 4.28
C VAL A 189 -0.40 7.80 3.49
N ILE A 190 -0.25 9.09 3.76
CA ILE A 190 0.75 9.95 3.11
C ILE A 190 2.16 9.40 3.35
N ASP A 191 2.50 9.05 4.58
CA ASP A 191 3.81 8.52 4.94
C ASP A 191 4.11 7.20 4.24
N ASN A 192 3.13 6.29 4.17
CA ASN A 192 3.28 5.02 3.46
C ASN A 192 3.46 5.21 1.96
N ILE A 193 2.69 6.12 1.32
CA ILE A 193 2.85 6.43 -0.10
C ILE A 193 4.19 7.14 -0.34
N THR A 194 4.57 8.07 0.52
CA THR A 194 5.85 8.80 0.44
C THR A 194 7.04 7.85 0.54
N ALA A 195 6.96 6.83 1.37
CA ALA A 195 7.99 5.80 1.49
C ALA A 195 8.25 5.06 0.16
N ALA A 196 7.25 4.96 -0.72
CA ALA A 196 7.38 4.30 -2.02
C ALA A 196 8.25 5.05 -3.02
N TYR A 197 8.35 6.39 -2.91
CA TYR A 197 9.17 7.21 -3.81
C TYR A 197 10.35 7.88 -3.12
N LYS A 198 10.54 7.64 -1.82
CA LYS A 198 11.71 8.13 -1.10
C LYS A 198 12.96 7.57 -1.74
N GLU A 199 13.84 8.45 -2.20
CA GLU A 199 15.11 8.04 -2.75
C GLU A 199 15.97 7.45 -1.63
N ASN A 200 16.32 6.19 -1.81
CA ASN A 200 17.32 5.56 -0.98
C ASN A 200 18.69 6.08 -1.44
N SER A 201 19.56 6.48 -0.52
CA SER A 201 20.91 6.86 -0.88
C SER A 201 21.62 5.69 -1.59
N PRO A 202 22.55 5.96 -2.53
CA PRO A 202 23.34 4.89 -3.15
C PRO A 202 23.98 3.96 -2.12
N ASP A 203 24.43 4.51 -1.00
CA ASP A 203 25.02 3.74 0.12
C ASP A 203 24.01 2.80 0.76
N PHE A 204 22.76 3.23 0.94
CA PHE A 204 21.68 2.38 1.46
C PHE A 204 21.33 1.26 0.48
N ILE A 205 21.24 1.56 -0.82
CA ILE A 205 20.97 0.55 -1.86
C ILE A 205 22.10 -0.47 -1.88
N TYR A 206 23.36 -0.02 -1.84
CA TYR A 206 24.53 -0.86 -1.78
C TYR A 206 24.51 -1.75 -0.53
N PHE A 207 24.27 -1.18 0.65
CA PHE A 207 24.12 -1.91 1.88
C PHE A 207 23.03 -2.99 1.80
N MET A 208 21.83 -2.61 1.33
CA MET A 208 20.71 -3.57 1.20
C MET A 208 20.99 -4.67 0.19
N THR A 209 21.70 -4.35 -0.89
CA THR A 209 22.11 -5.36 -1.88
C THR A 209 23.10 -6.35 -1.25
N LEU A 210 24.12 -5.87 -0.56
CA LEU A 210 25.06 -6.71 0.15
C LEU A 210 24.38 -7.52 1.25
N TYR A 211 23.52 -6.90 2.04
CA TYR A 211 22.77 -7.57 3.09
C TYR A 211 21.93 -8.73 2.53
N ASN A 212 21.18 -8.52 1.42
CA ASN A 212 20.39 -9.59 0.82
C ASN A 212 21.24 -10.70 0.19
N ILE A 213 22.41 -10.36 -0.35
CA ILE A 213 23.34 -11.38 -0.89
C ILE A 213 23.94 -12.23 0.23
N PHE A 214 24.25 -11.62 1.36
CA PHE A 214 25.00 -12.29 2.44
C PHE A 214 24.12 -12.75 3.61
N ASN A 215 22.87 -12.33 3.70
CA ASN A 215 21.98 -12.66 4.82
C ASN A 215 21.73 -14.18 4.93
N GLU A 216 21.60 -14.87 3.81
CA GLU A 216 21.47 -16.34 3.79
C GLU A 216 22.72 -17.04 4.34
N PHE A 217 23.87 -16.36 4.38
CA PHE A 217 25.13 -16.91 4.88
C PHE A 217 25.43 -16.47 6.31
N LEU A 218 24.81 -15.42 6.82
CA LEU A 218 25.01 -14.94 8.19
C LEU A 218 24.36 -15.88 9.22
N ASP A 219 23.25 -16.50 8.85
CA ASP A 219 22.55 -17.47 9.70
C ASP A 219 23.29 -18.82 9.80
N ASP A 220 24.16 -19.12 8.83
CA ASP A 220 24.96 -20.34 8.81
C ASP A 220 26.35 -20.19 9.52
N ILE A 221 26.71 -18.98 9.95
CA ILE A 221 27.96 -18.75 10.70
C ILE A 221 27.69 -19.06 12.18
N SER A 222 27.74 -20.32 12.53
CA SER A 222 27.88 -20.71 13.92
C SER A 222 29.28 -20.29 14.42
N GLU A 223 29.40 -19.88 15.68
CA GLU A 223 30.67 -19.48 16.32
C GLU A 223 31.76 -20.56 16.21
N ASP A 224 31.39 -21.81 15.93
CA ASP A 224 32.26 -22.96 15.77
C ASP A 224 33.02 -23.03 14.43
N VAL A 225 32.70 -22.14 13.46
CA VAL A 225 33.32 -22.12 12.13
C VAL A 225 34.13 -20.84 11.91
N LEU A 226 34.86 -20.40 12.91
CA LEU A 226 35.87 -19.35 12.71
C LEU A 226 37.08 -19.93 11.97
N PRO A 227 37.61 -19.24 10.92
CA PRO A 227 38.81 -19.71 10.22
C PRO A 227 39.93 -19.95 11.19
N ASN A 228 40.61 -21.10 11.03
CA ASN A 228 41.73 -21.44 11.82
C ASN A 228 42.76 -20.30 11.82
N GLU A 229 43.38 -19.99 12.95
CA GLU A 229 44.34 -18.88 13.14
C GLU A 229 45.57 -18.92 12.21
N ALA A 230 45.69 -19.98 11.42
CA ALA A 230 46.85 -20.28 10.57
C ALA A 230 47.11 -19.28 9.43
N THR A 231 46.15 -18.40 9.08
CA THR A 231 46.30 -17.51 7.89
C THR A 231 46.91 -16.14 8.19
N GLY A 232 47.09 -15.74 9.46
CA GLY A 232 47.63 -14.41 9.84
C GLY A 232 46.84 -13.21 9.32
N PHE A 233 45.72 -13.46 8.72
CA PHE A 233 44.87 -12.49 8.04
C PHE A 233 44.27 -11.44 9.01
N LYS A 234 43.90 -11.85 10.23
CA LYS A 234 43.38 -10.96 11.28
C LYS A 234 44.43 -10.00 11.84
N GLU A 235 45.74 -10.32 11.65
CA GLU A 235 46.84 -9.46 12.08
C GLU A 235 47.26 -8.44 11.03
N SER A 236 46.65 -8.47 9.85
CA SER A 236 47.00 -7.55 8.78
C SER A 236 46.50 -6.11 9.10
N LYS A 237 47.26 -5.09 8.63
CA LYS A 237 46.85 -3.69 8.73
C LYS A 237 45.49 -3.44 8.06
N ILE A 238 45.18 -4.17 7.01
CA ILE A 238 43.94 -4.08 6.27
C ILE A 238 42.76 -4.50 7.16
N TRP A 239 42.91 -5.57 7.94
CA TRP A 239 41.84 -5.99 8.86
C TRP A 239 41.46 -4.92 9.88
N GLY A 240 42.46 -4.19 10.39
CA GLY A 240 42.21 -3.05 11.31
C GLY A 240 41.47 -1.91 10.71
N MET A 241 41.49 -1.76 9.37
CA MET A 241 40.81 -0.68 8.62
C MET A 241 39.42 -1.06 8.16
N LEU A 242 39.06 -2.33 8.17
CA LEU A 242 37.76 -2.83 7.75
C LEU A 242 36.68 -2.49 8.77
N TYR A 243 35.51 -2.09 8.29
CA TYR A 243 34.28 -2.01 9.10
C TYR A 243 33.81 -3.43 9.50
N ASN A 244 33.02 -3.53 10.57
CA ASN A 244 32.57 -4.83 11.08
C ASN A 244 31.91 -5.69 10.01
N PHE A 245 31.00 -5.11 9.21
CA PHE A 245 30.33 -5.85 8.13
C PHE A 245 31.29 -6.35 7.04
N GLN A 246 32.38 -5.62 6.79
CA GLN A 246 33.42 -6.07 5.83
C GLN A 246 34.25 -7.22 6.42
N LYS A 247 34.49 -7.20 7.73
CA LYS A 247 35.14 -8.29 8.43
C LYS A 247 34.32 -9.57 8.37
N ASP A 248 33.01 -9.43 8.61
CA ASP A 248 32.06 -10.56 8.56
C ASP A 248 31.97 -11.14 7.14
N ALA A 249 31.91 -10.29 6.14
CA ALA A 249 31.92 -10.71 4.74
C ALA A 249 33.22 -11.43 4.34
N ALA A 250 34.37 -10.93 4.77
CA ALA A 250 35.66 -11.53 4.49
C ALA A 250 35.77 -12.91 5.15
N LEU A 251 35.32 -13.05 6.40
CA LEU A 251 35.28 -14.34 7.11
C LEU A 251 34.36 -15.34 6.39
N ALA A 252 33.18 -14.90 5.95
CA ALA A 252 32.25 -15.77 5.22
C ALA A 252 32.84 -16.27 3.89
N ILE A 253 33.58 -15.42 3.16
CA ILE A 253 34.28 -15.80 1.92
C ILE A 253 35.37 -16.81 2.19
N ILE A 254 36.20 -16.58 3.22
CA ILE A 254 37.30 -17.48 3.58
C ILE A 254 36.76 -18.85 3.99
N ASN A 255 35.74 -18.89 4.85
CA ASN A 255 35.11 -20.15 5.29
C ASN A 255 34.54 -20.92 4.07
N LYS A 256 33.99 -20.21 3.09
CA LYS A 256 33.43 -20.85 1.90
C LYS A 256 34.53 -21.40 0.99
N LEU A 257 35.65 -20.70 0.83
CA LEU A 257 36.82 -21.17 0.08
C LEU A 257 37.42 -22.41 0.74
N GLU A 258 37.57 -22.41 2.06
CA GLU A 258 38.07 -23.57 2.80
C GLU A 258 37.14 -24.79 2.71
N LYS A 259 35.82 -24.55 2.80
CA LYS A 259 34.81 -25.63 2.74
C LYS A 259 34.75 -26.31 1.37
N TYR A 260 35.04 -25.60 0.29
CA TYR A 260 34.92 -26.09 -1.08
C TYR A 260 36.24 -26.28 -1.81
N ASN A 261 37.38 -26.24 -1.08
CA ASN A 261 38.75 -26.48 -1.62
C ASN A 261 39.08 -25.60 -2.83
N GLY A 262 38.66 -24.29 -2.82
CA GLY A 262 38.80 -23.44 -3.96
C GLY A 262 39.31 -22.23 -4.05
#